data_ef000be02bf540910cb590081115f35f
#
_entry.id   ef000be02bf540910cb590081115f35f
#
_cell.length_a   1.000
_cell.length_b   1.000
_cell.length_c   1.000
_cell.angle_alpha   90.00
_cell.angle_beta   90.00
_cell.angle_gamma   90.00
#
_symmetry.space_group_name_H-M   'P 1'
#
loop_
_entity.id
_entity.type
_entity.pdbx_description
1 polymer ?
#
loop_
_entity_poly.entity_id
_entity_poly.type
_entity_poly.pdbx_seq_one_letter_code
_entity_poly.pdbx_strand_id
1 'polypeptide(L)'
;IIFLIMEDRNHSSVTEFILAGLTEQPELQLPLFLLFLGIYMVTVVGNLGMITLIGLSSHLHTPMYYFLSNLSFIDLCHSTVITPKMLLNFVTEKNIISYTECMAQLYFFIVFIIAEGYMLAAMAYDRYVAICNPLLYNVTMSYQRCFQLTVGVYILAITGSTIHTGFMLRLLFCKANVVNHYFCDLFPLLELSCSSIYINQLLVILLSAFNILTPPLTILASYVFILSSILQIHSTEGRSKAFSTCSSHISAFAVFSGSAAFMYLQPSSVSSMDQGKVSSVFYTCIVPMLNPLIYIAFATYTTANLNARSLTH
;
A
#
# COMPACT_ATOMS: atom_id res chain seq x y z
N ILE A 1 -24.63 6.77 -9.67
CA ILE A 1 -25.15 5.41 -9.38
C ILE A 1 -25.08 5.14 -7.89
N ILE A 2 -23.98 5.45 -7.18
CA ILE A 2 -23.86 5.27 -5.72
C ILE A 2 -24.88 6.13 -4.95
N PHE A 3 -25.15 7.34 -5.41
CA PHE A 3 -26.13 8.26 -4.79
C PHE A 3 -27.60 7.81 -4.94
N LEU A 4 -27.94 7.07 -6.01
CA LEU A 4 -29.32 6.59 -6.27
C LEU A 4 -29.70 5.33 -5.48
N ILE A 5 -28.73 4.64 -4.84
CA ILE A 5 -29.00 3.43 -4.03
C ILE A 5 -29.34 3.80 -2.57
N MET A 6 -29.11 5.03 -2.14
CA MET A 6 -29.26 5.47 -0.74
C MET A 6 -30.69 5.93 -0.37
N GLU A 7 -31.63 6.03 -1.29
CA GLU A 7 -32.91 6.74 -1.06
C GLU A 7 -34.10 5.88 -0.55
N ASP A 8 -33.92 4.55 -0.39
CA ASP A 8 -35.06 3.68 -0.05
C ASP A 8 -34.79 2.64 1.05
N ARG A 9 -34.34 3.08 2.25
CA ARG A 9 -34.35 2.20 3.44
C ARG A 9 -34.67 2.93 4.74
N ASN A 10 -35.94 2.96 5.06
CA ASN A 10 -36.49 3.27 6.38
C ASN A 10 -36.25 2.10 7.34
N HIS A 11 -35.01 1.93 7.82
CA HIS A 11 -34.68 1.15 9.03
C HIS A 11 -33.51 1.85 9.71
N SER A 12 -33.51 1.91 11.04
CA SER A 12 -32.49 2.52 11.92
C SER A 12 -31.06 2.37 11.40
N SER A 13 -30.70 3.15 10.40
CA SER A 13 -29.38 3.14 9.78
C SER A 13 -28.43 3.85 10.72
N VAL A 14 -27.34 3.19 11.07
CA VAL A 14 -26.21 3.81 11.76
C VAL A 14 -25.77 5.00 10.91
N THR A 15 -25.91 6.21 11.43
CA THR A 15 -25.55 7.45 10.74
C THR A 15 -24.08 7.82 10.97
N GLU A 16 -23.50 7.31 12.06
CA GLU A 16 -22.16 7.60 12.49
C GLU A 16 -21.53 6.41 13.21
N PHE A 17 -20.21 6.26 13.09
CA PHE A 17 -19.40 5.31 13.81
C PHE A 17 -18.48 6.02 14.78
N ILE A 18 -18.09 5.32 15.85
CA ILE A 18 -17.07 5.75 16.81
C ILE A 18 -15.85 4.88 16.59
N LEU A 19 -14.72 5.49 16.24
CA LEU A 19 -13.45 4.79 16.09
C LEU A 19 -12.78 4.63 17.46
N ALA A 20 -12.40 3.40 17.84
CA ALA A 20 -11.80 3.15 19.16
C ALA A 20 -10.39 3.77 19.32
N GLY A 21 -9.75 4.20 18.21
CA GLY A 21 -8.40 4.77 18.25
C GLY A 21 -7.29 3.71 18.44
N LEU A 22 -6.05 4.18 18.53
CA LEU A 22 -4.86 3.34 18.75
C LEU A 22 -4.62 3.05 20.24
N THR A 23 -4.99 3.97 21.11
CA THR A 23 -4.80 3.85 22.56
C THR A 23 -5.94 4.53 23.32
N GLU A 24 -6.30 3.92 24.43
CA GLU A 24 -7.24 4.51 25.41
C GLU A 24 -6.53 5.28 26.53
N GLN A 25 -5.18 5.19 26.59
CA GLN A 25 -4.39 5.82 27.64
C GLN A 25 -4.12 7.30 27.32
N PRO A 26 -4.63 8.25 28.13
CA PRO A 26 -4.47 9.69 27.86
C PRO A 26 -3.01 10.15 27.82
N GLU A 27 -2.14 9.48 28.59
CA GLU A 27 -0.72 9.80 28.70
C GLU A 27 0.04 9.53 27.39
N LEU A 28 -0.43 8.57 26.57
CA LEU A 28 0.17 8.21 25.30
C LEU A 28 -0.36 9.00 24.11
N GLN A 29 -1.46 9.74 24.25
CA GLN A 29 -2.08 10.45 23.14
C GLN A 29 -1.16 11.52 22.55
N LEU A 30 -0.56 12.37 23.37
CA LEU A 30 0.34 13.43 22.88
C LEU A 30 1.65 12.87 22.30
N PRO A 31 2.38 11.93 22.94
CA PRO A 31 3.55 11.29 22.33
C PRO A 31 3.23 10.61 20.99
N LEU A 32 2.13 9.87 20.88
CA LEU A 32 1.74 9.21 19.65
C LEU A 32 1.32 10.22 18.57
N PHE A 33 0.61 11.27 18.93
CA PHE A 33 0.28 12.36 18.00
C PHE A 33 1.56 12.95 17.37
N LEU A 34 2.56 13.30 18.19
CA LEU A 34 3.81 13.87 17.69
C LEU A 34 4.59 12.88 16.83
N LEU A 35 4.62 11.61 17.22
CA LEU A 35 5.27 10.54 16.45
C LEU A 35 4.61 10.38 15.06
N PHE A 36 3.29 10.22 15.01
CA PHE A 36 2.59 10.03 13.75
C PHE A 36 2.53 11.29 12.88
N LEU A 37 2.52 12.46 13.49
CA LEU A 37 2.69 13.72 12.76
C LEU A 37 4.07 13.76 12.08
N GLY A 38 5.14 13.39 12.79
CA GLY A 38 6.49 13.29 12.24
C GLY A 38 6.57 12.28 11.08
N ILE A 39 6.02 11.07 11.25
CA ILE A 39 5.94 10.04 10.20
C ILE A 39 5.19 10.58 8.97
N TYR A 40 4.05 11.23 9.16
CA TYR A 40 3.25 11.78 8.07
C TYR A 40 4.00 12.89 7.33
N MET A 41 4.68 13.79 8.04
CA MET A 41 5.49 14.84 7.41
C MET A 41 6.63 14.26 6.57
N VAL A 42 7.33 13.24 7.08
CA VAL A 42 8.37 12.53 6.32
C VAL A 42 7.78 11.85 5.08
N THR A 43 6.61 11.22 5.21
CA THR A 43 5.90 10.59 4.07
C THR A 43 5.55 11.62 3.00
N VAL A 44 4.96 12.75 3.39
CA VAL A 44 4.54 13.80 2.45
C VAL A 44 5.76 14.41 1.75
N VAL A 45 6.76 14.83 2.51
CA VAL A 45 7.98 15.47 1.96
C VAL A 45 8.77 14.50 1.10
N GLY A 46 8.94 13.25 1.56
CA GLY A 46 9.69 12.22 0.83
C GLY A 46 9.05 11.86 -0.51
N ASN A 47 7.74 11.60 -0.51
CA ASN A 47 7.04 11.23 -1.74
C ASN A 47 6.86 12.40 -2.72
N LEU A 48 6.52 13.60 -2.24
CA LEU A 48 6.48 14.80 -3.09
C LEU A 48 7.87 15.12 -3.65
N GLY A 49 8.92 15.00 -2.83
CA GLY A 49 10.30 15.18 -3.25
C GLY A 49 10.69 14.20 -4.35
N MET A 50 10.31 12.92 -4.21
CA MET A 50 10.56 11.89 -5.22
C MET A 50 9.84 12.19 -6.55
N ILE A 51 8.55 12.52 -6.51
CA ILE A 51 7.77 12.88 -7.69
C ILE A 51 8.40 14.10 -8.39
N THR A 52 8.75 15.14 -7.63
CA THR A 52 9.35 16.37 -8.16
C THR A 52 10.72 16.10 -8.77
N LEU A 53 11.57 15.36 -8.08
CA LEU A 53 12.92 15.02 -8.57
C LEU A 53 12.87 14.23 -9.88
N ILE A 54 12.00 13.22 -9.97
CA ILE A 54 11.82 12.42 -11.18
C ILE A 54 11.26 13.30 -12.32
N GLY A 55 10.30 14.17 -12.02
CA GLY A 55 9.70 15.06 -13.02
C GLY A 55 10.66 16.09 -13.60
N LEU A 56 11.56 16.65 -12.77
CA LEU A 56 12.50 17.70 -13.18
C LEU A 56 13.79 17.16 -13.82
N SER A 57 14.20 15.93 -13.53
CA SER A 57 15.46 15.37 -14.01
C SER A 57 15.25 14.45 -15.21
N SER A 58 15.67 14.90 -16.41
CA SER A 58 15.56 14.12 -17.65
C SER A 58 16.34 12.78 -17.57
N HIS A 59 17.42 12.73 -16.78
CA HIS A 59 18.19 11.50 -16.58
C HIS A 59 17.42 10.40 -15.83
N LEU A 60 16.35 10.78 -15.12
CA LEU A 60 15.48 9.86 -14.38
C LEU A 60 14.24 9.42 -15.19
N HIS A 61 14.14 9.80 -16.47
CA HIS A 61 13.01 9.42 -17.33
C HIS A 61 13.21 8.00 -17.88
N THR A 62 13.25 7.01 -16.99
CA THR A 62 13.31 5.58 -17.34
C THR A 62 12.04 4.88 -16.85
N PRO A 63 11.68 3.70 -17.40
CA PRO A 63 10.52 2.93 -16.97
C PRO A 63 10.45 2.72 -15.44
N MET A 64 11.56 2.36 -14.82
CA MET A 64 11.65 2.15 -13.38
C MET A 64 11.27 3.40 -12.58
N TYR A 65 11.81 4.57 -12.91
CA TYR A 65 11.50 5.80 -12.22
C TYR A 65 10.08 6.30 -12.53
N TYR A 66 9.55 6.01 -13.72
CA TYR A 66 8.16 6.26 -14.03
C TYR A 66 7.21 5.50 -13.09
N PHE A 67 7.44 4.20 -12.87
CA PHE A 67 6.67 3.42 -11.90
C PHE A 67 6.91 3.90 -10.47
N LEU A 68 8.13 4.26 -10.11
CA LEU A 68 8.47 4.79 -8.79
C LEU A 68 7.74 6.10 -8.49
N SER A 69 7.61 7.01 -9.47
CA SER A 69 6.82 8.24 -9.33
C SER A 69 5.34 7.94 -9.08
N ASN A 70 4.78 6.93 -9.77
CA ASN A 70 3.41 6.48 -9.53
C ASN A 70 3.25 5.83 -8.15
N LEU A 71 4.21 5.01 -7.72
CA LEU A 71 4.23 4.43 -6.37
C LEU A 71 4.24 5.53 -5.30
N SER A 72 5.10 6.55 -5.44
CA SER A 72 5.15 7.69 -4.53
C SER A 72 3.83 8.48 -4.49
N PHE A 73 3.13 8.61 -5.62
CA PHE A 73 1.79 9.19 -5.65
C PHE A 73 0.77 8.34 -4.90
N ILE A 74 0.80 7.02 -5.08
CA ILE A 74 -0.07 6.08 -4.37
C ILE A 74 0.19 6.16 -2.86
N ASP A 75 1.45 6.13 -2.41
CA ASP A 75 1.86 6.22 -1.01
C ASP A 75 1.39 7.51 -0.34
N LEU A 76 1.53 8.63 -1.05
CA LEU A 76 1.05 9.95 -0.59
C LEU A 76 -0.46 9.94 -0.38
N CYS A 77 -1.22 9.45 -1.36
CA CYS A 77 -2.66 9.37 -1.28
C CYS A 77 -3.13 8.38 -0.20
N HIS A 78 -2.50 7.20 -0.13
CA HIS A 78 -2.79 6.17 0.88
C HIS A 78 -2.65 6.73 2.30
N SER A 79 -1.49 7.33 2.60
CA SER A 79 -1.24 7.94 3.90
C SER A 79 -2.23 9.08 4.21
N THR A 80 -2.59 9.91 3.21
CA THR A 80 -3.49 11.05 3.39
C THR A 80 -4.94 10.64 3.63
N VAL A 81 -5.38 9.49 3.19
CA VAL A 81 -6.73 8.96 3.47
C VAL A 81 -6.91 8.60 4.94
N ILE A 82 -5.86 8.16 5.62
CA ILE A 82 -5.95 7.60 6.99
C ILE A 82 -5.36 8.54 8.04
N THR A 83 -4.13 8.99 7.84
CA THR A 83 -3.34 9.65 8.89
C THR A 83 -3.94 10.96 9.40
N PRO A 84 -4.52 11.87 8.59
CA PRO A 84 -5.11 13.10 9.12
C PRO A 84 -6.26 12.83 10.10
N LYS A 85 -7.14 11.86 9.79
CA LYS A 85 -8.25 11.49 10.69
C LYS A 85 -7.72 10.83 11.96
N MET A 86 -6.71 9.96 11.84
CA MET A 86 -6.06 9.34 12.99
C MET A 86 -5.41 10.40 13.91
N LEU A 87 -4.73 11.39 13.34
CA LEU A 87 -4.15 12.51 14.11
C LEU A 87 -5.22 13.33 14.83
N LEU A 88 -6.33 13.62 14.14
CA LEU A 88 -7.44 14.32 14.75
C LEU A 88 -8.01 13.55 15.94
N ASN A 89 -8.07 12.23 15.87
CA ASN A 89 -8.57 11.37 16.93
C ASN A 89 -7.72 11.40 18.22
N PHE A 90 -6.44 11.77 18.16
CA PHE A 90 -5.60 11.95 19.35
C PHE A 90 -5.89 13.26 20.11
N VAL A 91 -6.50 14.26 19.46
CA VAL A 91 -6.74 15.59 20.06
C VAL A 91 -8.22 15.89 20.29
N THR A 92 -9.12 14.99 19.88
CA THR A 92 -10.58 15.13 20.07
C THR A 92 -11.10 14.12 21.09
N GLU A 93 -12.05 14.55 21.92
CA GLU A 93 -12.68 13.66 22.91
C GLU A 93 -13.59 12.59 22.28
N LYS A 94 -14.17 12.89 21.13
CA LYS A 94 -15.08 11.98 20.42
C LYS A 94 -14.54 11.65 19.04
N ASN A 95 -14.15 10.40 18.84
CA ASN A 95 -13.60 9.90 17.58
C ASN A 95 -14.71 9.48 16.60
N ILE A 96 -15.62 10.42 16.31
CA ILE A 96 -16.79 10.18 15.46
C ILE A 96 -16.40 10.33 13.99
N ILE A 97 -16.91 9.43 13.17
CA ILE A 97 -16.85 9.48 11.70
C ILE A 97 -18.27 9.21 11.16
N SER A 98 -18.74 10.02 10.21
CA SER A 98 -20.03 9.76 9.58
C SER A 98 -19.98 8.48 8.74
N TYR A 99 -21.12 7.83 8.54
CA TYR A 99 -21.23 6.63 7.68
C TYR A 99 -20.63 6.87 6.29
N THR A 100 -20.94 8.00 5.67
CA THR A 100 -20.46 8.36 4.31
C THR A 100 -18.95 8.54 4.29
N GLU A 101 -18.38 9.25 5.28
CA GLU A 101 -16.93 9.43 5.39
C GLU A 101 -16.21 8.10 5.64
N CYS A 102 -16.78 7.22 6.45
CA CYS A 102 -16.25 5.90 6.73
C CYS A 102 -16.22 5.04 5.46
N MET A 103 -17.31 5.00 4.69
CA MET A 103 -17.36 4.27 3.42
C MET A 103 -16.43 4.88 2.37
N ALA A 104 -16.28 6.20 2.32
CA ALA A 104 -15.32 6.87 1.45
C ALA A 104 -13.87 6.55 1.84
N GLN A 105 -13.55 6.58 3.15
CA GLN A 105 -12.24 6.20 3.65
C GLN A 105 -11.90 4.76 3.30
N LEU A 106 -12.84 3.83 3.52
CA LEU A 106 -12.70 2.42 3.13
C LEU A 106 -12.44 2.27 1.63
N TYR A 107 -13.23 2.96 0.79
CA TYR A 107 -13.09 2.90 -0.66
C TYR A 107 -11.70 3.34 -1.12
N PHE A 108 -11.25 4.51 -0.73
CA PHE A 108 -9.95 5.04 -1.15
C PHE A 108 -8.78 4.24 -0.54
N PHE A 109 -8.91 3.78 0.70
CA PHE A 109 -7.94 2.88 1.30
C PHE A 109 -7.74 1.62 0.46
N ILE A 110 -8.84 0.93 0.07
CA ILE A 110 -8.77 -0.28 -0.76
C ILE A 110 -8.19 0.03 -2.15
N VAL A 111 -8.54 1.17 -2.77
CA VAL A 111 -7.94 1.58 -4.06
C VAL A 111 -6.43 1.65 -3.94
N PHE A 112 -5.91 2.37 -2.95
CA PHE A 112 -4.48 2.63 -2.88
C PHE A 112 -3.67 1.40 -2.44
N ILE A 113 -4.20 0.57 -1.53
CA ILE A 113 -3.47 -0.65 -1.13
C ILE A 113 -3.40 -1.69 -2.26
N ILE A 114 -4.46 -1.83 -3.05
CA ILE A 114 -4.43 -2.68 -4.26
C ILE A 114 -3.46 -2.09 -5.29
N ALA A 115 -3.54 -0.78 -5.57
CA ALA A 115 -2.66 -0.12 -6.52
C ALA A 115 -1.19 -0.24 -6.13
N GLU A 116 -0.85 -0.11 -4.85
CA GLU A 116 0.51 -0.28 -4.32
C GLU A 116 1.06 -1.68 -4.62
N GLY A 117 0.31 -2.72 -4.27
CA GLY A 117 0.72 -4.10 -4.53
C GLY A 117 0.96 -4.39 -6.02
N TYR A 118 0.05 -4.00 -6.89
CA TYR A 118 0.20 -4.21 -8.34
C TYR A 118 1.26 -3.29 -8.97
N MET A 119 1.50 -2.09 -8.42
CA MET A 119 2.59 -1.23 -8.87
C MET A 119 3.96 -1.86 -8.56
N LEU A 120 4.13 -2.43 -7.37
CA LEU A 120 5.33 -3.20 -7.02
C LEU A 120 5.50 -4.43 -7.94
N ALA A 121 4.42 -5.10 -8.32
CA ALA A 121 4.48 -6.20 -9.28
C ALA A 121 4.89 -5.73 -10.69
N ALA A 122 4.41 -4.57 -11.15
CA ALA A 122 4.85 -3.96 -12.41
C ALA A 122 6.33 -3.58 -12.39
N MET A 123 6.83 -3.07 -11.26
CA MET A 123 8.26 -2.79 -11.06
C MET A 123 9.11 -4.07 -11.06
N ALA A 124 8.62 -5.17 -10.47
CA ALA A 124 9.30 -6.47 -10.53
C ALA A 124 9.36 -7.01 -11.97
N TYR A 125 8.30 -6.84 -12.74
CA TYR A 125 8.29 -7.19 -14.16
C TYR A 125 9.27 -6.33 -14.96
N ASP A 126 9.37 -5.03 -14.70
CA ASP A 126 10.38 -4.16 -15.31
C ASP A 126 11.80 -4.68 -15.04
N ARG A 127 12.11 -5.03 -13.79
CA ARG A 127 13.41 -5.61 -13.43
C ARG A 127 13.67 -6.95 -14.10
N TYR A 128 12.64 -7.81 -14.18
CA TYR A 128 12.74 -9.08 -14.90
C TYR A 128 13.12 -8.87 -16.36
N VAL A 129 12.43 -8.00 -17.08
CA VAL A 129 12.73 -7.72 -18.49
C VAL A 129 14.11 -7.11 -18.65
N ALA A 130 14.53 -6.19 -17.78
CA ALA A 130 15.83 -5.53 -17.84
C ALA A 130 17.00 -6.49 -17.65
N ILE A 131 16.86 -7.53 -16.83
CA ILE A 131 17.95 -8.46 -16.49
C ILE A 131 17.92 -9.72 -17.34
N CYS A 132 16.72 -10.29 -17.56
CA CYS A 132 16.60 -11.56 -18.30
C CYS A 132 16.54 -11.36 -19.82
N ASN A 133 16.04 -10.21 -20.30
CA ASN A 133 15.85 -9.92 -21.72
C ASN A 133 16.37 -8.52 -22.12
N PRO A 134 17.65 -8.18 -21.88
CA PRO A 134 18.16 -6.82 -22.05
C PRO A 134 18.08 -6.30 -23.49
N LEU A 135 18.18 -7.18 -24.49
CA LEU A 135 18.09 -6.80 -25.89
C LEU A 135 16.68 -6.35 -26.32
N LEU A 136 15.64 -6.86 -25.66
CA LEU A 136 14.24 -6.53 -25.93
C LEU A 136 13.70 -5.47 -24.98
N TYR A 137 14.49 -5.01 -24.01
CA TYR A 137 14.04 -4.11 -22.96
C TYR A 137 13.35 -2.85 -23.50
N ASN A 138 14.00 -2.14 -24.42
CA ASN A 138 13.48 -0.89 -24.98
C ASN A 138 12.17 -1.06 -25.77
N VAL A 139 11.93 -2.25 -26.32
CA VAL A 139 10.70 -2.57 -27.06
C VAL A 139 9.60 -2.98 -26.08
N THR A 140 9.93 -3.86 -25.14
CA THR A 140 8.98 -4.43 -24.16
C THR A 140 8.54 -3.40 -23.13
N MET A 141 9.47 -2.53 -22.67
CA MET A 141 9.24 -1.49 -21.68
C MET A 141 9.22 -0.10 -22.33
N SER A 142 8.62 0.01 -23.53
CA SER A 142 8.37 1.31 -24.17
C SER A 142 7.46 2.17 -23.29
N TYR A 143 7.52 3.51 -23.45
CA TYR A 143 6.67 4.45 -22.69
C TYR A 143 5.17 4.10 -22.79
N GLN A 144 4.70 3.72 -23.98
CA GLN A 144 3.31 3.30 -24.18
C GLN A 144 2.95 2.05 -23.36
N ARG A 145 3.87 1.07 -23.25
CA ARG A 145 3.65 -0.12 -22.44
C ARG A 145 3.65 0.18 -20.95
N CYS A 146 4.57 1.03 -20.49
CA CYS A 146 4.58 1.48 -19.08
C CYS A 146 3.28 2.20 -18.73
N PHE A 147 2.79 3.07 -19.60
CA PHE A 147 1.51 3.74 -19.43
C PHE A 147 0.33 2.75 -19.39
N GLN A 148 0.29 1.78 -20.30
CA GLN A 148 -0.75 0.74 -20.32
C GLN A 148 -0.74 -0.10 -19.03
N LEU A 149 0.44 -0.48 -18.51
CA LEU A 149 0.56 -1.21 -17.25
C LEU A 149 0.03 -0.38 -16.08
N THR A 150 0.41 0.88 -16.01
CA THR A 150 -0.05 1.80 -14.96
C THR A 150 -1.57 2.01 -15.00
N VAL A 151 -2.14 2.23 -16.17
CA VAL A 151 -3.60 2.33 -16.35
C VAL A 151 -4.27 1.03 -15.93
N GLY A 152 -3.71 -0.12 -16.30
CA GLY A 152 -4.19 -1.44 -15.86
C GLY A 152 -4.20 -1.59 -14.34
N VAL A 153 -3.16 -1.16 -13.66
CA VAL A 153 -3.07 -1.15 -12.18
C VAL A 153 -4.20 -0.33 -11.57
N TYR A 154 -4.43 0.90 -12.04
CA TYR A 154 -5.50 1.74 -11.51
C TYR A 154 -6.90 1.19 -11.82
N ILE A 155 -7.12 0.63 -13.00
CA ILE A 155 -8.40 -0.03 -13.34
C ILE A 155 -8.68 -1.20 -12.40
N LEU A 156 -7.69 -2.06 -12.15
CA LEU A 156 -7.82 -3.20 -11.22
C LEU A 156 -8.12 -2.71 -9.80
N ALA A 157 -7.41 -1.68 -9.34
CA ALA A 157 -7.58 -1.11 -8.01
C ALA A 157 -8.98 -0.50 -7.81
N ILE A 158 -9.43 0.33 -8.76
CA ILE A 158 -10.75 0.96 -8.73
C ILE A 158 -11.86 -0.09 -8.80
N THR A 159 -11.73 -1.07 -9.71
CA THR A 159 -12.73 -2.14 -9.84
C THR A 159 -12.80 -2.99 -8.58
N GLY A 160 -11.66 -3.42 -8.04
CA GLY A 160 -11.59 -4.18 -6.80
C GLY A 160 -12.22 -3.43 -5.63
N SER A 161 -11.87 -2.16 -5.43
CA SER A 161 -12.44 -1.32 -4.38
C SER A 161 -13.94 -1.10 -4.56
N THR A 162 -14.41 -0.87 -5.78
CA THR A 162 -15.85 -0.69 -6.08
C THR A 162 -16.64 -1.94 -5.71
N ILE A 163 -16.11 -3.11 -6.00
CA ILE A 163 -16.76 -4.38 -5.64
C ILE A 163 -16.80 -4.54 -4.12
N HIS A 164 -15.66 -4.38 -3.43
CA HIS A 164 -15.60 -4.50 -1.97
C HIS A 164 -16.54 -3.52 -1.26
N THR A 165 -16.47 -2.24 -1.61
CA THR A 165 -17.32 -1.22 -1.00
C THR A 165 -18.79 -1.42 -1.36
N GLY A 166 -19.08 -1.86 -2.60
CA GLY A 166 -20.44 -2.19 -3.01
C GLY A 166 -21.08 -3.32 -2.20
N PHE A 167 -20.29 -4.31 -1.78
CA PHE A 167 -20.78 -5.34 -0.84
C PHE A 167 -20.99 -4.75 0.58
N MET A 168 -20.10 -3.90 1.06
CA MET A 168 -20.23 -3.26 2.37
C MET A 168 -21.47 -2.36 2.45
N LEU A 169 -21.81 -1.63 1.39
CA LEU A 169 -23.01 -0.79 1.33
C LEU A 169 -24.33 -1.58 1.39
N ARG A 170 -24.30 -2.90 1.14
CA ARG A 170 -25.48 -3.77 1.28
C ARG A 170 -25.69 -4.31 2.68
N LEU A 171 -24.71 -4.14 3.57
CA LEU A 171 -24.78 -4.65 4.92
C LEU A 171 -25.64 -3.74 5.80
N LEU A 172 -26.40 -4.37 6.71
CA LEU A 172 -27.13 -3.67 7.77
C LEU A 172 -26.27 -3.66 9.03
N PHE A 173 -25.99 -2.47 9.51
CA PHE A 173 -25.26 -2.25 10.77
C PHE A 173 -26.27 -1.99 11.89
N CYS A 174 -26.45 -2.93 12.80
CA CYS A 174 -27.44 -2.85 13.91
C CYS A 174 -26.87 -3.29 15.27
N LYS A 175 -25.59 -3.67 15.30
CA LYS A 175 -24.87 -3.86 16.56
C LYS A 175 -24.36 -2.51 17.08
N ALA A 176 -23.48 -2.50 18.04
CA ALA A 176 -22.87 -1.25 18.50
C ALA A 176 -22.23 -0.49 17.31
N ASN A 177 -22.25 0.84 17.35
CA ASN A 177 -21.64 1.70 16.34
C ASN A 177 -20.14 1.97 16.60
N VAL A 178 -19.49 1.18 17.46
CA VAL A 178 -18.07 1.31 17.80
C VAL A 178 -17.25 0.39 16.91
N VAL A 179 -16.47 0.99 16.00
CA VAL A 179 -15.47 0.29 15.18
C VAL A 179 -14.20 0.15 16.02
N ASN A 180 -13.82 -1.07 16.34
CA ASN A 180 -12.62 -1.33 17.13
C ASN A 180 -11.33 -1.20 16.30
N HIS A 181 -11.17 -0.04 15.69
CA HIS A 181 -10.00 0.34 14.89
C HIS A 181 -9.84 1.87 14.88
N TYR A 182 -8.67 2.36 14.45
CA TYR A 182 -8.41 3.80 14.32
C TYR A 182 -8.80 4.39 12.94
N PHE A 183 -9.22 3.54 12.00
CA PHE A 183 -9.83 3.92 10.72
C PHE A 183 -10.87 2.88 10.29
N CYS A 184 -11.64 3.18 9.25
CA CYS A 184 -12.63 2.27 8.69
C CYS A 184 -11.97 1.18 7.86
N ASP A 185 -11.85 -0.01 8.43
CA ASP A 185 -11.31 -1.19 7.78
C ASP A 185 -12.40 -2.24 7.55
N LEU A 186 -12.18 -3.10 6.57
CA LEU A 186 -13.14 -4.08 6.08
C LEU A 186 -13.58 -5.07 7.18
N PHE A 187 -12.63 -5.67 7.89
CA PHE A 187 -12.94 -6.72 8.87
C PHE A 187 -13.63 -6.18 10.13
N PRO A 188 -13.17 -5.09 10.77
CA PRO A 188 -13.90 -4.49 11.88
C PRO A 188 -15.32 -4.05 11.53
N LEU A 189 -15.56 -3.56 10.31
CA LEU A 189 -16.90 -3.20 9.86
C LEU A 189 -17.78 -4.44 9.61
N LEU A 190 -17.23 -5.53 9.08
CA LEU A 190 -17.96 -6.78 8.92
C LEU A 190 -18.46 -7.34 10.26
N GLU A 191 -17.70 -7.18 11.34
CA GLU A 191 -18.09 -7.64 12.69
C GLU A 191 -19.32 -6.89 13.23
N LEU A 192 -19.55 -5.65 12.81
CA LEU A 192 -20.69 -4.83 13.22
C LEU A 192 -21.97 -5.13 12.44
N SER A 193 -21.86 -5.92 11.40
CA SER A 193 -23.02 -6.29 10.59
C SER A 193 -23.87 -7.36 11.27
N CYS A 194 -25.19 -7.27 11.10
CA CYS A 194 -26.18 -8.20 11.62
C CYS A 194 -27.02 -8.87 10.54
N SER A 195 -26.77 -8.59 9.27
CA SER A 195 -27.44 -9.28 8.19
C SER A 195 -26.89 -10.70 7.99
N SER A 196 -27.70 -11.64 7.42
CA SER A 196 -27.24 -12.99 7.07
C SER A 196 -26.22 -12.91 5.93
N ILE A 197 -24.92 -12.96 6.28
CA ILE A 197 -23.84 -12.39 5.48
C ILE A 197 -22.94 -13.45 4.86
N TYR A 198 -23.22 -14.72 5.07
CA TYR A 198 -22.28 -15.80 4.73
C TYR A 198 -21.76 -15.69 3.27
N ILE A 199 -22.63 -15.45 2.30
CA ILE A 199 -22.23 -15.30 0.89
C ILE A 199 -21.41 -14.01 0.68
N ASN A 200 -21.84 -12.89 1.28
CA ASN A 200 -21.13 -11.62 1.16
C ASN A 200 -19.76 -11.68 1.80
N GLN A 201 -19.66 -12.25 3.00
CA GLN A 201 -18.38 -12.47 3.70
C GLN A 201 -17.45 -13.37 2.88
N LEU A 202 -17.96 -14.48 2.35
CA LEU A 202 -17.17 -15.40 1.53
C LEU A 202 -16.62 -14.71 0.27
N LEU A 203 -17.46 -13.95 -0.43
CA LEU A 203 -17.04 -13.22 -1.64
C LEU A 203 -15.99 -12.15 -1.30
N VAL A 204 -16.18 -11.39 -0.22
CA VAL A 204 -15.20 -10.39 0.24
C VAL A 204 -13.88 -11.06 0.59
N ILE A 205 -13.89 -12.17 1.33
CA ILE A 205 -12.68 -12.90 1.69
C ILE A 205 -11.96 -13.44 0.45
N LEU A 206 -12.68 -14.03 -0.51
CA LEU A 206 -12.08 -14.55 -1.74
C LEU A 206 -11.46 -13.45 -2.61
N LEU A 207 -12.15 -12.31 -2.76
CA LEU A 207 -11.64 -11.16 -3.50
C LEU A 207 -10.43 -10.54 -2.81
N SER A 208 -10.47 -10.41 -1.48
CA SER A 208 -9.33 -9.92 -0.70
C SER A 208 -8.14 -10.86 -0.84
N ALA A 209 -8.34 -12.17 -0.69
CA ALA A 209 -7.28 -13.17 -0.87
C ALA A 209 -6.66 -13.09 -2.26
N PHE A 210 -7.46 -12.93 -3.32
CA PHE A 210 -6.97 -12.75 -4.68
C PHE A 210 -6.07 -11.51 -4.80
N ASN A 211 -6.53 -10.35 -4.33
CA ASN A 211 -5.77 -9.10 -4.43
C ASN A 211 -4.52 -9.08 -3.53
N ILE A 212 -4.54 -9.78 -2.40
CA ILE A 212 -3.41 -9.87 -1.48
C ILE A 212 -2.35 -10.86 -1.97
N LEU A 213 -2.75 -11.98 -2.58
CA LEU A 213 -1.83 -13.05 -2.97
C LEU A 213 -1.23 -12.86 -4.38
N THR A 214 -1.99 -12.29 -5.31
CA THR A 214 -1.55 -12.18 -6.70
C THR A 214 -0.28 -11.32 -6.88
N PRO A 215 -0.15 -10.11 -6.31
CA PRO A 215 1.07 -9.32 -6.44
C PRO A 215 2.31 -10.01 -5.85
N PRO A 216 2.32 -10.51 -4.59
CA PRO A 216 3.47 -11.23 -4.05
C PRO A 216 3.89 -12.45 -4.86
N LEU A 217 2.94 -13.24 -5.34
CA LEU A 217 3.25 -14.41 -6.18
C LEU A 217 3.90 -14.00 -7.51
N THR A 218 3.41 -12.94 -8.14
CA THR A 218 3.98 -12.39 -9.38
C THR A 218 5.40 -11.87 -9.13
N ILE A 219 5.64 -11.18 -8.02
CA ILE A 219 6.96 -10.66 -7.66
C ILE A 219 7.92 -11.82 -7.36
N LEU A 220 7.50 -12.80 -6.55
CA LEU A 220 8.31 -13.98 -6.25
C LEU A 220 8.70 -14.74 -7.52
N ALA A 221 7.76 -14.99 -8.43
CA ALA A 221 8.04 -15.62 -9.72
C ALA A 221 9.07 -14.82 -10.52
N SER A 222 8.91 -13.50 -10.62
CA SER A 222 9.87 -12.61 -11.31
C SER A 222 11.26 -12.71 -10.70
N TYR A 223 11.39 -12.71 -9.37
CA TYR A 223 12.69 -12.80 -8.70
C TYR A 223 13.34 -14.18 -8.77
N VAL A 224 12.59 -15.27 -8.84
CA VAL A 224 13.15 -16.60 -9.13
C VAL A 224 13.86 -16.59 -10.47
N PHE A 225 13.25 -16.05 -11.53
CA PHE A 225 13.89 -15.94 -12.84
C PHE A 225 15.07 -14.96 -12.84
N ILE A 226 14.96 -13.82 -12.17
CA ILE A 226 16.04 -12.83 -12.04
C ILE A 226 17.25 -13.47 -11.35
N LEU A 227 17.06 -14.15 -10.22
CA LEU A 227 18.16 -14.82 -9.51
C LEU A 227 18.81 -15.90 -10.36
N SER A 228 18.03 -16.72 -11.07
CA SER A 228 18.57 -17.71 -12.01
C SER A 228 19.44 -17.05 -13.08
N SER A 229 19.00 -15.93 -13.65
CA SER A 229 19.77 -15.19 -14.65
C SER A 229 21.03 -14.54 -14.08
N ILE A 230 20.95 -13.94 -12.88
CA ILE A 230 22.11 -13.34 -12.19
C ILE A 230 23.20 -14.39 -11.90
N LEU A 231 22.81 -15.59 -11.50
CA LEU A 231 23.77 -16.68 -11.24
C LEU A 231 24.50 -17.14 -12.51
N GLN A 232 23.94 -16.94 -13.70
CA GLN A 232 24.57 -17.23 -14.98
C GLN A 232 25.54 -16.13 -15.46
N ILE A 233 25.56 -14.95 -14.82
CA ILE A 233 26.52 -13.88 -15.16
C ILE A 233 27.91 -14.29 -14.68
N HIS A 234 28.84 -14.42 -15.62
CA HIS A 234 30.22 -14.86 -15.34
C HIS A 234 31.04 -13.78 -14.62
N SER A 235 30.79 -12.48 -14.90
CA SER A 235 31.54 -11.40 -14.26
C SER A 235 31.03 -11.10 -12.86
N THR A 236 31.93 -11.07 -11.88
CA THR A 236 31.59 -10.72 -10.48
C THR A 236 31.06 -9.29 -10.36
N GLU A 237 31.56 -8.37 -11.17
CA GLU A 237 31.12 -6.98 -11.21
C GLU A 237 29.69 -6.85 -11.76
N GLY A 238 29.40 -7.52 -12.89
CA GLY A 238 28.05 -7.55 -13.47
C GLY A 238 27.02 -8.16 -12.52
N ARG A 239 27.40 -9.25 -11.84
CA ARG A 239 26.55 -9.89 -10.81
C ARG A 239 26.26 -8.94 -9.64
N SER A 240 27.27 -8.28 -9.08
CA SER A 240 27.13 -7.32 -7.99
C SER A 240 26.24 -6.14 -8.38
N LYS A 241 26.40 -5.60 -9.60
CA LYS A 241 25.58 -4.49 -10.10
C LYS A 241 24.12 -4.89 -10.29
N ALA A 242 23.85 -6.06 -10.86
CA ALA A 242 22.50 -6.59 -11.01
C ALA A 242 21.83 -6.80 -9.66
N PHE A 243 22.54 -7.38 -8.68
CA PHE A 243 22.02 -7.60 -7.34
C PHE A 243 21.72 -6.28 -6.61
N SER A 244 22.62 -5.30 -6.69
CA SER A 244 22.42 -3.96 -6.10
C SER A 244 21.18 -3.27 -6.68
N THR A 245 20.92 -3.39 -7.97
CA THR A 245 19.75 -2.80 -8.62
C THR A 245 18.43 -3.43 -8.15
N CYS A 246 18.45 -4.72 -7.82
CA CYS A 246 17.27 -5.43 -7.33
C CYS A 246 17.01 -5.23 -5.85
N SER A 247 18.04 -4.92 -5.04
CA SER A 247 17.95 -4.94 -3.59
C SER A 247 16.98 -3.90 -3.02
N SER A 248 16.90 -2.70 -3.60
CA SER A 248 15.93 -1.68 -3.20
C SER A 248 14.49 -2.15 -3.38
N HIS A 249 14.21 -2.73 -4.55
CA HIS A 249 12.87 -3.24 -4.84
C HIS A 249 12.51 -4.45 -3.96
N ILE A 250 13.47 -5.38 -3.74
CA ILE A 250 13.26 -6.53 -2.82
C ILE A 250 13.00 -6.02 -1.40
N SER A 251 13.71 -4.99 -0.95
CA SER A 251 13.51 -4.41 0.39
C SER A 251 12.12 -3.76 0.53
N ALA A 252 11.69 -2.95 -0.44
CA ALA A 252 10.36 -2.35 -0.44
C ALA A 252 9.27 -3.43 -0.45
N PHE A 253 9.41 -4.44 -1.32
CA PHE A 253 8.50 -5.57 -1.38
C PHE A 253 8.47 -6.38 -0.07
N ALA A 254 9.63 -6.64 0.56
CA ALA A 254 9.70 -7.38 1.82
C ALA A 254 9.01 -6.64 2.96
N VAL A 255 9.15 -5.32 3.03
CA VAL A 255 8.46 -4.48 4.03
C VAL A 255 6.94 -4.50 3.78
N PHE A 256 6.50 -4.30 2.54
CA PHE A 256 5.08 -4.32 2.18
C PHE A 256 4.45 -5.70 2.45
N SER A 257 5.01 -6.76 1.87
CA SER A 257 4.45 -8.11 2.01
C SER A 257 4.61 -8.68 3.41
N GLY A 258 5.70 -8.34 4.10
CA GLY A 258 5.93 -8.74 5.48
C GLY A 258 4.91 -8.13 6.44
N SER A 259 4.57 -6.85 6.26
CA SER A 259 3.54 -6.18 7.06
C SER A 259 2.15 -6.78 6.83
N ALA A 260 1.80 -7.06 5.58
CA ALA A 260 0.54 -7.72 5.23
C ALA A 260 0.49 -9.16 5.78
N ALA A 261 1.55 -9.94 5.59
CA ALA A 261 1.64 -11.31 6.10
C ALA A 261 1.53 -11.37 7.62
N PHE A 262 2.19 -10.45 8.33
CA PHE A 262 2.10 -10.35 9.78
C PHE A 262 0.67 -10.11 10.25
N MET A 263 -0.10 -9.28 9.55
CA MET A 263 -1.50 -9.03 9.85
C MET A 263 -2.39 -10.27 9.64
N TYR A 264 -2.20 -11.01 8.54
CA TYR A 264 -3.10 -12.09 8.15
C TYR A 264 -2.71 -13.47 8.70
N LEU A 265 -1.45 -13.67 9.09
CA LEU A 265 -0.94 -14.95 9.60
C LEU A 265 -0.99 -15.07 11.12
N GLN A 266 -1.52 -14.09 11.84
CA GLN A 266 -1.66 -14.16 13.28
C GLN A 266 -2.67 -15.27 13.67
N PRO A 267 -2.29 -16.23 14.53
CA PRO A 267 -3.22 -17.23 15.03
C PRO A 267 -4.34 -16.55 15.81
N SER A 268 -5.57 -16.93 15.55
CA SER A 268 -6.78 -16.40 16.22
C SER A 268 -6.77 -16.53 17.75
N SER A 269 -5.89 -17.37 18.31
CA SER A 269 -5.70 -17.56 19.76
C SER A 269 -4.82 -16.49 20.43
N VAL A 270 -4.06 -15.69 19.66
CA VAL A 270 -3.14 -14.65 20.16
C VAL A 270 -3.62 -13.25 19.79
N SER A 271 -4.64 -13.16 18.95
CA SER A 271 -5.21 -11.91 18.49
C SER A 271 -6.00 -11.22 19.63
N SER A 272 -5.27 -10.53 20.52
CA SER A 272 -5.89 -9.37 21.13
C SER A 272 -6.16 -8.37 20.01
N MET A 273 -7.37 -7.77 19.96
CA MET A 273 -7.76 -6.78 18.95
C MET A 273 -6.75 -5.62 18.84
N ASP A 274 -5.97 -5.36 19.89
CA ASP A 274 -4.90 -4.37 19.91
C ASP A 274 -3.70 -4.73 19.04
N GLN A 275 -3.38 -6.02 18.86
CA GLN A 275 -2.29 -6.43 17.95
C GLN A 275 -2.66 -6.18 16.49
N GLY A 276 -3.92 -6.34 16.11
CA GLY A 276 -4.41 -6.00 14.78
C GLY A 276 -4.23 -4.52 14.45
N LYS A 277 -4.50 -3.62 15.41
CA LYS A 277 -4.29 -2.18 15.25
C LYS A 277 -2.82 -1.83 15.06
N VAL A 278 -1.92 -2.43 15.86
CA VAL A 278 -0.47 -2.21 15.72
C VAL A 278 0.03 -2.71 14.37
N SER A 279 -0.43 -3.89 13.92
CA SER A 279 -0.04 -4.42 12.61
C SER A 279 -0.45 -3.50 11.47
N SER A 280 -1.64 -2.91 11.55
CA SER A 280 -2.13 -1.99 10.53
C SER A 280 -1.33 -0.70 10.42
N VAL A 281 -0.70 -0.23 11.50
CA VAL A 281 0.20 0.93 11.46
C VAL A 281 1.36 0.72 10.48
N PHE A 282 1.86 -0.50 10.37
CA PHE A 282 2.98 -0.77 9.47
C PHE A 282 2.61 -0.49 8.02
N TYR A 283 1.52 -1.03 7.50
CA TYR A 283 1.16 -0.84 6.10
C TYR A 283 0.49 0.51 5.81
N THR A 284 -0.15 1.16 6.80
CA THR A 284 -0.80 2.45 6.58
C THR A 284 0.13 3.66 6.74
N CYS A 285 1.12 3.56 7.64
CA CYS A 285 1.98 4.69 8.00
C CYS A 285 3.46 4.42 7.68
N ILE A 286 3.96 3.23 8.04
CA ILE A 286 5.39 2.94 7.96
C ILE A 286 5.82 2.62 6.53
N VAL A 287 5.08 1.80 5.80
CA VAL A 287 5.41 1.43 4.41
C VAL A 287 5.45 2.66 3.50
N PRO A 288 4.43 3.55 3.47
CA PRO A 288 4.47 4.76 2.65
C PRO A 288 5.61 5.73 3.00
N MET A 289 6.06 5.73 4.26
CA MET A 289 7.22 6.50 4.70
C MET A 289 8.54 5.88 4.24
N LEU A 290 8.65 4.55 4.31
CA LEU A 290 9.90 3.85 4.01
C LEU A 290 10.18 3.75 2.53
N ASN A 291 9.17 3.65 1.67
CA ASN A 291 9.35 3.50 0.23
C ASN A 291 10.31 4.56 -0.35
N PRO A 292 10.07 5.88 -0.26
CA PRO A 292 11.00 6.87 -0.81
C PRO A 292 12.38 6.79 -0.17
N LEU A 293 12.49 6.50 1.13
CA LEU A 293 13.77 6.40 1.83
C LEU A 293 14.61 5.22 1.34
N ILE A 294 13.99 4.06 1.12
CA ILE A 294 14.65 2.87 0.58
C ILE A 294 15.23 3.19 -0.81
N TYR A 295 14.43 3.76 -1.72
CA TYR A 295 14.89 4.05 -3.08
C TYR A 295 15.97 5.14 -3.12
N ILE A 296 15.88 6.18 -2.29
CA ILE A 296 16.92 7.22 -2.18
C ILE A 296 18.22 6.62 -1.62
N ALA A 297 18.16 5.85 -0.54
CA ALA A 297 19.34 5.25 0.08
C ALA A 297 20.11 4.35 -0.89
N PHE A 298 19.40 3.52 -1.66
CA PHE A 298 20.05 2.64 -2.65
C PHE A 298 20.57 3.41 -3.88
N ALA A 299 19.91 4.48 -4.32
CA ALA A 299 20.40 5.33 -5.40
C ALA A 299 21.72 6.02 -5.00
N THR A 300 21.79 6.58 -3.79
CA THR A 300 23.02 7.21 -3.26
C THR A 300 24.14 6.21 -3.05
N TYR A 301 23.84 5.02 -2.54
CA TYR A 301 24.84 3.95 -2.38
C TYR A 301 25.44 3.52 -3.72
N THR A 302 24.61 3.37 -4.76
CA THR A 302 25.06 2.96 -6.09
C THR A 302 25.95 4.03 -6.73
N THR A 303 25.57 5.31 -6.63
CA THR A 303 26.39 6.43 -7.16
C THR A 303 27.71 6.59 -6.40
N ALA A 304 27.71 6.45 -5.09
CA ALA A 304 28.94 6.52 -4.29
C ALA A 304 29.93 5.42 -4.63
N ASN A 305 29.47 4.18 -4.83
CA ASN A 305 30.32 3.07 -5.25
C ASN A 305 30.88 3.24 -6.67
N LEU A 306 30.12 3.80 -7.60
CA LEU A 306 30.61 4.10 -8.95
C LEU A 306 31.72 5.17 -8.91
N ASN A 307 31.53 6.24 -8.13
CA ASN A 307 32.53 7.30 -7.98
C ASN A 307 33.80 6.80 -7.27
N ALA A 308 33.67 5.97 -6.25
CA ALA A 308 34.83 5.40 -5.55
C ALA A 308 35.69 4.52 -6.49
N ARG A 309 35.06 3.77 -7.39
CA ARG A 309 35.78 2.92 -8.38
C ARG A 309 36.41 3.73 -9.51
N SER A 310 35.81 4.85 -9.93
CA SER A 310 36.40 5.73 -10.95
C SER A 310 37.65 6.48 -10.45
N LEU A 311 37.85 6.57 -9.13
CA LEU A 311 39.04 7.17 -8.51
C LEU A 311 40.19 6.17 -8.28
N THR A 312 39.92 4.87 -8.47
CA THR A 312 40.92 3.78 -8.30
C THR A 312 41.48 3.25 -9.63
N HIS A 313 41.03 3.79 -10.72
CA HIS A 313 41.58 3.59 -12.09
C HIS A 313 42.11 4.90 -12.65
#